data_bfde58d31d9d913b3b346f0527ea0bc5
#
_entry.id   bfde58d31d9d913b3b346f0527ea0bc5
#
_cell.length_a   1.000
_cell.length_b   1.000
_cell.length_c   1.000
_cell.angle_alpha   90.00
_cell.angle_beta   90.00
_cell.angle_gamma   90.00
#
_symmetry.space_group_name_H-M   'P 1'
#
loop_
_entity.id
_entity.type
_entity.pdbx_description
1 polymer ?
#
loop_
_entity_poly.entity_id
_entity_poly.type
_entity_poly.pdbx_seq_one_letter_code
_entity_poly.pdbx_strand_id
1 'polypeptide(L)'
;MNVVFAGNQSILEHDGRRYINFSSNDYLGLANDQALVRAWQQGLSVYGSGSGASPMVTGFSAAHSNLEAALTEWLGFERAVLFGSGFSANQALLFTLLEKSDVLIQDRLNHASLMEAGSLSTAKMKRFKHNDIKHLETLFTNEGNHLVVTEGVFSMDGDCAPLKDIAEVARLRKAWLAVDDAHGIGVLGESGGGSCELANVKPEILVVTFGKAFGMSGAAILCDQATGDFFDPVCSSPCVFNSNATCAGLRVDTCGFYDSRAVLATRKAGGAK
;
A
#
# COMPACT_ATOMS: atom_id res chain seq x y z
N MET A 1 7.13 6.66 26.04
CA MET A 1 6.24 7.14 24.96
C MET A 1 5.84 8.58 25.29
N ASN A 2 6.02 9.52 24.35
CA ASN A 2 5.58 10.90 24.53
C ASN A 2 4.12 11.03 24.06
N VAL A 3 3.29 11.68 24.85
CA VAL A 3 1.89 11.94 24.51
C VAL A 3 1.82 13.25 23.73
N VAL A 4 1.16 13.23 22.57
CA VAL A 4 0.89 14.42 21.76
C VAL A 4 -0.58 14.78 21.96
N PHE A 5 -0.87 15.99 22.44
CA PHE A 5 -2.23 16.43 22.79
C PHE A 5 -3.05 16.93 21.59
N ALA A 6 -2.39 17.24 20.47
CA ALA A 6 -3.03 17.60 19.21
C ALA A 6 -2.73 16.56 18.16
N GLY A 7 -3.43 16.61 17.01
CA GLY A 7 -3.17 15.72 15.90
C GLY A 7 -1.71 15.81 15.43
N ASN A 8 -1.23 14.75 14.78
CA ASN A 8 0.14 14.64 14.29
C ASN A 8 0.33 15.55 13.05
N GLN A 9 0.72 16.80 13.28
CA GLN A 9 0.88 17.83 12.25
C GLN A 9 2.37 18.12 11.99
N SER A 10 2.64 19.03 11.06
CA SER A 10 4.01 19.50 10.75
C SER A 10 4.70 20.19 11.93
N ILE A 11 3.92 20.68 12.91
CA ILE A 11 4.41 21.25 14.15
C ILE A 11 3.78 20.50 15.32
N LEU A 12 4.62 20.02 16.22
CA LEU A 12 4.23 19.41 17.48
C LEU A 12 4.48 20.39 18.63
N GLU A 13 3.61 20.35 19.62
CA GLU A 13 3.80 21.02 20.89
C GLU A 13 4.02 19.98 22.00
N HIS A 14 5.12 20.11 22.73
CA HIS A 14 5.47 19.23 23.84
C HIS A 14 6.14 20.06 24.93
N ASP A 15 5.64 19.97 26.16
CA ASP A 15 6.11 20.71 27.32
C ASP A 15 6.20 22.25 27.07
N GLY A 16 5.20 22.81 26.39
CA GLY A 16 5.12 24.23 26.07
C GLY A 16 6.13 24.71 25.01
N ARG A 17 6.81 23.79 24.33
CA ARG A 17 7.73 24.07 23.23
C ARG A 17 7.19 23.57 21.91
N ARG A 18 7.48 24.29 20.85
CA ARG A 18 7.11 23.91 19.48
C ARG A 18 8.27 23.27 18.77
N TYR A 19 8.01 22.16 18.10
CA TYR A 19 8.98 21.38 17.33
C TYR A 19 8.49 21.19 15.90
N ILE A 20 9.41 21.26 14.93
CA ILE A 20 9.10 20.81 13.56
C ILE A 20 9.05 19.27 13.58
N ASN A 21 7.96 18.71 13.07
CA ASN A 21 7.75 17.28 13.09
C ASN A 21 8.23 16.62 11.80
N PHE A 22 9.36 15.97 11.87
CA PHE A 22 9.89 15.13 10.79
C PHE A 22 9.53 13.64 10.93
N SER A 23 8.76 13.27 11.97
CA SER A 23 8.42 11.87 12.27
C SER A 23 7.01 11.49 11.80
N SER A 24 6.28 12.40 11.13
CA SER A 24 4.95 12.13 10.61
C SER A 24 5.03 11.39 9.27
N ASN A 25 4.18 10.36 9.13
CA ASN A 25 3.94 9.71 7.86
C ASN A 25 2.81 10.35 7.04
N ASP A 26 2.18 11.38 7.54
CA ASP A 26 1.16 12.17 6.83
C ASP A 26 1.83 13.10 5.80
N TYR A 27 2.40 12.50 4.76
CA TYR A 27 3.28 13.17 3.81
C TYR A 27 2.62 14.30 3.04
N LEU A 28 1.30 14.21 2.80
CA LEU A 28 0.52 15.22 2.10
C LEU A 28 -0.23 16.16 3.04
N GLY A 29 -0.21 15.88 4.37
CA GLY A 29 -0.91 16.67 5.37
C GLY A 29 -2.44 16.46 5.34
N LEU A 30 -2.91 15.34 4.79
CA LEU A 30 -4.34 15.07 4.58
C LEU A 30 -5.06 14.61 5.84
N ALA A 31 -4.36 14.16 6.88
CA ALA A 31 -4.99 13.66 8.11
C ALA A 31 -5.90 14.70 8.79
N ASN A 32 -5.66 15.99 8.56
CA ASN A 32 -6.47 17.10 9.09
C ASN A 32 -7.18 17.91 7.99
N ASP A 33 -7.22 17.38 6.76
CA ASP A 33 -7.91 18.04 5.65
C ASP A 33 -9.42 18.08 5.90
N GLN A 34 -10.00 19.28 5.81
CA GLN A 34 -11.41 19.51 6.15
C GLN A 34 -12.37 18.89 5.12
N ALA A 35 -11.96 18.70 3.86
CA ALA A 35 -12.77 18.02 2.87
C ALA A 35 -12.82 16.52 3.18
N LEU A 36 -11.68 15.94 3.55
CA LEU A 36 -11.58 14.55 3.97
C LEU A 36 -12.41 14.27 5.25
N VAL A 37 -12.31 15.16 6.24
CA VAL A 37 -13.10 15.07 7.48
C VAL A 37 -14.61 15.10 7.18
N ARG A 38 -15.06 16.02 6.33
CA ARG A 38 -16.48 16.12 5.93
C ARG A 38 -16.94 14.88 5.16
N ALA A 39 -16.12 14.36 4.25
CA ALA A 39 -16.41 13.14 3.52
C ALA A 39 -16.57 11.93 4.47
N TRP A 40 -15.70 11.86 5.48
CA TRP A 40 -15.80 10.81 6.50
C TRP A 40 -17.07 10.94 7.33
N GLN A 41 -17.40 12.13 7.81
CA GLN A 41 -18.65 12.38 8.55
C GLN A 41 -19.89 11.97 7.74
N GLN A 42 -19.91 12.29 6.45
CA GLN A 42 -20.99 11.90 5.56
C GLN A 42 -21.03 10.37 5.38
N GLY A 43 -19.88 9.73 5.20
CA GLY A 43 -19.78 8.27 5.12
C GLY A 43 -20.31 7.57 6.37
N LEU A 44 -19.95 8.08 7.56
CA LEU A 44 -20.48 7.57 8.83
C LEU A 44 -22.00 7.72 8.93
N SER A 45 -22.56 8.81 8.41
CA SER A 45 -24.02 9.03 8.43
C SER A 45 -24.78 8.10 7.49
N VAL A 46 -24.15 7.66 6.38
CA VAL A 46 -24.77 6.79 5.37
C VAL A 46 -24.56 5.31 5.70
N TYR A 47 -23.34 4.92 6.09
CA TYR A 47 -22.93 3.52 6.23
C TYR A 47 -22.76 3.07 7.70
N GLY A 48 -22.83 3.99 8.65
CA GLY A 48 -22.51 3.70 10.05
C GLY A 48 -21.01 3.63 10.33
N SER A 49 -20.66 3.20 11.54
CA SER A 49 -19.28 3.14 12.01
C SER A 49 -18.51 1.86 11.59
N GLY A 50 -19.17 0.95 10.93
CA GLY A 50 -18.57 -0.32 10.48
C GLY A 50 -19.44 -1.02 9.44
N SER A 51 -18.89 -2.01 8.75
CA SER A 51 -19.58 -2.76 7.69
C SER A 51 -20.67 -3.70 8.22
N GLY A 52 -20.69 -4.02 9.53
CA GLY A 52 -21.69 -4.86 10.18
C GLY A 52 -21.63 -6.35 9.82
N ALA A 53 -20.87 -6.72 8.80
CA ALA A 53 -20.71 -8.10 8.34
C ALA A 53 -19.42 -8.27 7.54
N SER A 54 -19.08 -9.53 7.23
CA SER A 54 -18.04 -9.84 6.28
C SER A 54 -18.37 -9.31 4.87
N PRO A 55 -17.39 -8.79 4.12
CA PRO A 55 -17.56 -8.45 2.70
C PRO A 55 -18.12 -9.59 1.86
N MET A 56 -17.80 -10.85 2.19
CA MET A 56 -18.28 -12.04 1.49
C MET A 56 -19.76 -12.34 1.72
N VAL A 57 -20.43 -11.64 2.64
CA VAL A 57 -21.85 -11.87 2.94
C VAL A 57 -22.65 -10.60 2.61
N THR A 58 -22.66 -9.60 3.49
CA THR A 58 -23.42 -8.35 3.32
C THR A 58 -22.61 -7.10 3.68
N GLY A 59 -21.33 -7.26 4.07
CA GLY A 59 -20.50 -6.15 4.52
C GLY A 59 -19.83 -5.35 3.40
N PHE A 60 -19.94 -5.78 2.13
CA PHE A 60 -19.40 -5.05 0.98
C PHE A 60 -20.43 -4.00 0.51
N SER A 61 -20.11 -2.75 0.74
CA SER A 61 -20.98 -1.61 0.41
C SER A 61 -20.55 -0.90 -0.87
N ALA A 62 -21.38 0.04 -1.35
CA ALA A 62 -21.02 0.90 -2.47
C ALA A 62 -19.73 1.72 -2.21
N ALA A 63 -19.43 2.07 -0.95
CA ALA A 63 -18.18 2.76 -0.62
C ALA A 63 -16.95 1.89 -0.93
N HIS A 64 -16.99 0.59 -0.64
CA HIS A 64 -15.91 -0.34 -0.99
C HIS A 64 -15.76 -0.45 -2.50
N SER A 65 -16.84 -0.71 -3.22
CA SER A 65 -16.83 -0.86 -4.68
C SER A 65 -16.32 0.40 -5.39
N ASN A 66 -16.74 1.58 -4.95
CA ASN A 66 -16.29 2.84 -5.54
C ASN A 66 -14.79 3.09 -5.30
N LEU A 67 -14.28 2.72 -4.11
CA LEU A 67 -12.86 2.86 -3.81
C LEU A 67 -12.02 1.90 -4.67
N GLU A 68 -12.44 0.64 -4.79
CA GLU A 68 -11.78 -0.33 -5.67
C GLU A 68 -11.75 0.14 -7.11
N ALA A 69 -12.89 0.63 -7.63
CA ALA A 69 -12.99 1.15 -8.99
C ALA A 69 -12.06 2.35 -9.22
N ALA A 70 -11.99 3.28 -8.27
CA ALA A 70 -11.09 4.43 -8.40
C ALA A 70 -9.62 4.07 -8.33
N LEU A 71 -9.25 3.13 -7.47
CA LEU A 71 -7.87 2.65 -7.37
C LEU A 71 -7.44 1.95 -8.67
N THR A 72 -8.32 1.11 -9.24
CA THR A 72 -8.04 0.42 -10.51
C THR A 72 -7.94 1.39 -11.68
N GLU A 73 -8.82 2.38 -11.77
CA GLU A 73 -8.78 3.42 -12.79
C GLU A 73 -7.49 4.26 -12.67
N TRP A 74 -7.17 4.70 -11.45
CA TRP A 74 -6.00 5.57 -11.21
C TRP A 74 -4.68 4.86 -11.48
N LEU A 75 -4.51 3.62 -10.97
CA LEU A 75 -3.25 2.90 -11.01
C LEU A 75 -3.13 1.92 -12.18
N GLY A 76 -4.19 1.79 -12.99
CA GLY A 76 -4.19 1.00 -14.22
C GLY A 76 -4.19 -0.50 -13.98
N PHE A 77 -4.75 -0.99 -12.88
CA PHE A 77 -4.92 -2.41 -12.60
C PHE A 77 -6.36 -2.86 -12.88
N GLU A 78 -6.58 -4.18 -12.97
CA GLU A 78 -7.91 -4.73 -13.24
C GLU A 78 -8.71 -4.96 -11.96
N ARG A 79 -8.02 -5.25 -10.86
CA ARG A 79 -8.62 -5.51 -9.54
C ARG A 79 -7.90 -4.74 -8.45
N ALA A 80 -8.68 -4.32 -7.46
CA ALA A 80 -8.21 -3.86 -6.16
C ALA A 80 -8.95 -4.65 -5.08
N VAL A 81 -8.23 -5.11 -4.06
CA VAL A 81 -8.78 -5.83 -2.90
C VAL A 81 -8.42 -5.06 -1.65
N LEU A 82 -9.43 -4.67 -0.86
CA LEU A 82 -9.26 -3.78 0.29
C LEU A 82 -8.92 -4.53 1.57
N PHE A 83 -8.06 -3.92 2.38
CA PHE A 83 -7.60 -4.44 3.67
C PHE A 83 -7.65 -3.36 4.74
N GLY A 84 -7.76 -3.75 6.01
CA GLY A 84 -7.75 -2.82 7.13
C GLY A 84 -6.38 -2.19 7.41
N SER A 85 -5.30 -2.76 6.89
CA SER A 85 -3.94 -2.25 7.06
C SER A 85 -2.99 -2.82 6.00
N GLY A 86 -1.87 -2.14 5.74
CA GLY A 86 -0.78 -2.66 4.90
C GLY A 86 -0.18 -3.95 5.48
N PHE A 87 -0.16 -4.08 6.80
CA PHE A 87 0.30 -5.29 7.46
C PHE A 87 -0.56 -6.50 7.06
N SER A 88 -1.88 -6.37 7.15
CA SER A 88 -2.83 -7.43 6.76
C SER A 88 -2.78 -7.72 5.26
N ALA A 89 -2.59 -6.70 4.43
CA ALA A 89 -2.42 -6.86 2.98
C ALA A 89 -1.18 -7.70 2.66
N ASN A 90 -0.03 -7.39 3.27
CA ASN A 90 1.22 -8.13 3.07
C ASN A 90 1.14 -9.58 3.57
N GLN A 91 0.45 -9.82 4.69
CA GLN A 91 0.20 -11.18 5.16
C GLN A 91 -0.69 -11.96 4.19
N ALA A 92 -1.81 -11.36 3.78
CA ALA A 92 -2.73 -11.98 2.82
C ALA A 92 -2.03 -12.29 1.50
N LEU A 93 -1.23 -11.35 0.99
CA LEU A 93 -0.43 -11.53 -0.23
C LEU A 93 0.41 -12.81 -0.17
N LEU A 94 1.25 -12.93 0.87
CA LEU A 94 2.23 -14.01 0.92
C LEU A 94 1.61 -15.36 1.34
N PHE A 95 0.55 -15.34 2.17
CA PHE A 95 -0.13 -16.58 2.58
C PHE A 95 -1.05 -17.15 1.50
N THR A 96 -1.60 -16.28 0.63
CA THR A 96 -2.53 -16.70 -0.41
C THR A 96 -1.83 -17.21 -1.65
N LEU A 97 -0.75 -16.54 -2.08
CA LEU A 97 -0.12 -16.82 -3.36
C LEU A 97 0.99 -17.85 -3.30
N LEU A 98 1.57 -18.09 -2.13
CA LEU A 98 2.76 -18.91 -2.01
C LEU A 98 2.43 -20.33 -1.54
N GLU A 99 2.88 -21.30 -2.34
CA GLU A 99 2.84 -22.72 -2.02
C GLU A 99 4.20 -23.23 -1.55
N LYS A 100 4.24 -24.46 -1.03
CA LYS A 100 5.46 -25.09 -0.50
C LYS A 100 6.56 -25.26 -1.56
N SER A 101 6.18 -25.41 -2.83
CA SER A 101 7.10 -25.53 -3.97
C SER A 101 7.71 -24.22 -4.42
N ASP A 102 7.14 -23.09 -4.00
CA ASP A 102 7.53 -21.77 -4.49
C ASP A 102 8.72 -21.20 -3.74
N VAL A 103 9.34 -20.21 -4.34
CA VAL A 103 10.47 -19.47 -3.78
C VAL A 103 10.12 -18.01 -3.66
N LEU A 104 10.10 -17.52 -2.43
CA LEU A 104 9.96 -16.11 -2.11
C LEU A 104 11.35 -15.47 -2.06
N ILE A 105 11.59 -14.44 -2.86
CA ILE A 105 12.86 -13.69 -2.86
C ILE A 105 12.55 -12.25 -2.46
N GLN A 106 13.02 -11.80 -1.29
CA GLN A 106 12.75 -10.44 -0.81
C GLN A 106 14.02 -9.65 -0.53
N ASP A 107 13.89 -8.31 -0.65
CA ASP A 107 14.93 -7.42 -0.14
C ASP A 107 15.10 -7.60 1.37
N ARG A 108 16.33 -7.57 1.84
CA ARG A 108 16.65 -7.79 3.27
C ARG A 108 16.16 -6.67 4.18
N LEU A 109 15.84 -5.49 3.64
CA LEU A 109 15.32 -4.34 4.38
C LEU A 109 13.81 -4.13 4.22
N ASN A 110 13.11 -5.07 3.56
CA ASN A 110 11.65 -5.01 3.50
C ASN A 110 11.03 -4.87 4.88
N HIS A 111 9.87 -4.23 4.92
CA HIS A 111 9.09 -3.99 6.12
C HIS A 111 8.84 -5.28 6.92
N ALA A 112 8.75 -5.15 8.24
CA ALA A 112 8.56 -6.26 9.18
C ALA A 112 7.37 -7.15 8.80
N SER A 113 6.28 -6.60 8.27
CA SER A 113 5.10 -7.36 7.82
C SER A 113 5.43 -8.36 6.70
N LEU A 114 6.25 -7.94 5.72
CA LEU A 114 6.70 -8.82 4.64
C LEU A 114 7.68 -9.88 5.15
N MET A 115 8.57 -9.47 6.05
CA MET A 115 9.55 -10.38 6.65
C MET A 115 8.88 -11.45 7.51
N GLU A 116 7.91 -11.05 8.34
CA GLU A 116 7.13 -11.95 9.19
C GLU A 116 6.29 -12.90 8.34
N ALA A 117 5.50 -12.37 7.42
CA ALA A 117 4.67 -13.17 6.54
C ALA A 117 5.49 -14.14 5.69
N GLY A 118 6.64 -13.71 5.16
CA GLY A 118 7.55 -14.58 4.43
C GLY A 118 8.13 -15.73 5.28
N SER A 119 8.43 -15.45 6.54
CA SER A 119 8.94 -16.46 7.48
C SER A 119 7.87 -17.47 7.90
N LEU A 120 6.61 -17.05 7.92
CA LEU A 120 5.46 -17.89 8.28
C LEU A 120 4.82 -18.59 7.06
N SER A 121 5.14 -18.15 5.84
CA SER A 121 4.64 -18.79 4.62
C SER A 121 5.22 -20.19 4.46
N THR A 122 4.56 -21.00 3.63
CA THR A 122 5.03 -22.35 3.33
C THR A 122 6.19 -22.38 2.31
N ALA A 123 6.40 -21.28 1.59
CA ALA A 123 7.42 -21.17 0.55
C ALA A 123 8.85 -21.06 1.11
N LYS A 124 9.83 -21.39 0.30
CA LYS A 124 11.23 -21.21 0.65
C LYS A 124 11.62 -19.74 0.54
N MET A 125 11.75 -19.04 1.66
CA MET A 125 12.18 -17.65 1.69
C MET A 125 13.69 -17.52 1.49
N LYS A 126 14.10 -16.61 0.58
CA LYS A 126 15.45 -16.14 0.37
C LYS A 126 15.48 -14.61 0.44
N ARG A 127 16.61 -14.04 0.85
CA ARG A 127 16.76 -12.59 0.97
C ARG A 127 17.97 -12.11 0.19
N PHE A 128 17.78 -11.17 -0.73
CA PHE A 128 18.90 -10.51 -1.38
C PHE A 128 19.38 -9.30 -0.55
N LYS A 129 20.66 -8.95 -0.76
CA LYS A 129 21.23 -7.75 -0.15
C LYS A 129 20.50 -6.54 -0.68
N HIS A 130 20.28 -5.57 0.21
CA HIS A 130 19.52 -4.37 -0.08
C HIS A 130 19.94 -3.73 -1.40
N ASN A 131 18.98 -3.59 -2.31
CA ASN A 131 19.12 -3.00 -3.64
C ASN A 131 20.22 -3.64 -4.54
N ASP A 132 20.71 -4.84 -4.20
CA ASP A 132 21.79 -5.53 -4.94
C ASP A 132 21.20 -6.47 -6.00
N ILE A 133 21.11 -5.97 -7.24
CA ILE A 133 20.57 -6.71 -8.37
C ILE A 133 21.40 -7.96 -8.69
N LYS A 134 22.72 -7.85 -8.61
CA LYS A 134 23.61 -9.00 -8.87
C LYS A 134 23.36 -10.12 -7.86
N HIS A 135 23.16 -9.77 -6.60
CA HIS A 135 22.83 -10.77 -5.60
C HIS A 135 21.41 -11.34 -5.81
N LEU A 136 20.42 -10.50 -6.20
CA LEU A 136 19.09 -10.97 -6.57
C LEU A 136 19.15 -12.07 -7.65
N GLU A 137 19.89 -11.82 -8.72
CA GLU A 137 20.05 -12.79 -9.84
C GLU A 137 20.57 -14.16 -9.39
N THR A 138 21.40 -14.22 -8.35
CA THR A 138 21.98 -15.47 -7.85
C THR A 138 21.01 -16.33 -7.04
N LEU A 139 19.86 -15.77 -6.63
CA LEU A 139 18.94 -16.45 -5.72
C LEU A 139 17.88 -17.29 -6.44
N PHE A 140 17.71 -17.12 -7.74
CA PHE A 140 16.79 -17.92 -8.53
C PHE A 140 17.22 -19.39 -8.61
N THR A 141 16.24 -20.26 -8.66
CA THR A 141 16.43 -21.72 -8.80
C THR A 141 15.77 -22.22 -10.08
N ASN A 142 16.08 -23.44 -10.48
CA ASN A 142 15.44 -24.07 -11.64
C ASN A 142 14.08 -24.72 -11.28
N GLU A 143 13.71 -24.73 -10.01
CA GLU A 143 12.51 -25.38 -9.51
C GLU A 143 11.58 -24.36 -8.83
N GLY A 144 10.29 -24.60 -8.98
CA GLY A 144 9.24 -23.78 -8.38
C GLY A 144 8.99 -22.43 -9.07
N ASN A 145 7.88 -21.81 -8.74
CA ASN A 145 7.62 -20.44 -9.15
C ASN A 145 8.38 -19.47 -8.22
N HIS A 146 8.63 -18.27 -8.70
CA HIS A 146 9.36 -17.27 -7.94
C HIS A 146 8.50 -16.03 -7.79
N LEU A 147 8.40 -15.53 -6.54
CA LEU A 147 7.85 -14.22 -6.23
C LEU A 147 8.99 -13.34 -5.70
N VAL A 148 9.28 -12.27 -6.42
CA VAL A 148 10.19 -11.22 -5.96
C VAL A 148 9.38 -10.16 -5.25
N VAL A 149 9.80 -9.77 -4.03
CA VAL A 149 9.11 -8.76 -3.23
C VAL A 149 10.08 -7.68 -2.77
N THR A 150 9.73 -6.44 -3.01
CA THR A 150 10.49 -5.26 -2.54
C THR A 150 9.55 -4.14 -2.12
N GLU A 151 10.04 -3.19 -1.34
CA GLU A 151 9.37 -1.91 -1.17
C GLU A 151 9.70 -0.99 -2.34
N GLY A 152 8.81 -0.05 -2.65
CA GLY A 152 9.09 1.03 -3.61
C GLY A 152 10.03 2.07 -3.03
N VAL A 153 9.73 2.48 -1.79
CA VAL A 153 10.55 3.39 -0.96
C VAL A 153 10.69 2.75 0.41
N PHE A 154 11.92 2.62 0.89
CA PHE A 154 12.22 2.01 2.18
C PHE A 154 12.02 3.00 3.33
N SER A 155 11.29 2.59 4.36
CA SER A 155 10.80 3.48 5.41
C SER A 155 11.89 4.13 6.26
N MET A 156 12.99 3.44 6.51
CA MET A 156 14.02 3.89 7.45
C MET A 156 15.00 4.87 6.82
N ASP A 157 15.43 4.60 5.60
CA ASP A 157 16.48 5.37 4.93
C ASP A 157 15.91 6.28 3.83
N GLY A 158 14.67 6.05 3.38
CA GLY A 158 13.99 6.84 2.37
C GLY A 158 14.52 6.63 0.96
N ASP A 159 15.36 5.65 0.76
CA ASP A 159 15.88 5.29 -0.55
C ASP A 159 14.86 4.48 -1.37
N CYS A 160 14.98 4.56 -2.68
CA CYS A 160 14.09 3.88 -3.61
C CYS A 160 14.73 2.57 -4.10
N ALA A 161 13.89 1.56 -4.29
CA ALA A 161 14.31 0.35 -4.98
C ALA A 161 14.63 0.65 -6.46
N PRO A 162 15.63 0.00 -7.05
CA PRO A 162 15.91 0.05 -8.48
C PRO A 162 14.89 -0.79 -9.27
N LEU A 163 13.61 -0.33 -9.24
CA LEU A 163 12.47 -1.11 -9.73
C LEU A 163 12.59 -1.54 -11.19
N LYS A 164 13.22 -0.72 -12.06
CA LYS A 164 13.45 -1.10 -13.47
C LYS A 164 14.29 -2.36 -13.58
N ASP A 165 15.41 -2.38 -12.84
CA ASP A 165 16.36 -3.50 -12.89
C ASP A 165 15.75 -4.75 -12.24
N ILE A 166 15.05 -4.58 -11.11
CA ILE A 166 14.34 -5.68 -10.44
C ILE A 166 13.27 -6.28 -11.37
N ALA A 167 12.45 -5.45 -12.01
CA ALA A 167 11.41 -5.89 -12.93
C ALA A 167 11.99 -6.59 -14.16
N GLU A 168 13.14 -6.12 -14.69
CA GLU A 168 13.81 -6.77 -15.79
C GLU A 168 14.30 -8.16 -15.40
N VAL A 169 14.94 -8.30 -14.24
CA VAL A 169 15.39 -9.60 -13.72
C VAL A 169 14.19 -10.53 -13.50
N ALA A 170 13.13 -10.06 -12.85
CA ALA A 170 11.92 -10.85 -12.62
C ALA A 170 11.34 -11.34 -13.94
N ARG A 171 11.19 -10.47 -14.94
CA ARG A 171 10.68 -10.82 -16.28
C ARG A 171 11.56 -11.87 -16.99
N LEU A 172 12.89 -11.71 -16.96
CA LEU A 172 13.83 -12.64 -17.57
C LEU A 172 13.77 -14.01 -16.90
N ARG A 173 13.51 -14.05 -15.61
CA ARG A 173 13.39 -15.27 -14.80
C ARG A 173 11.96 -15.83 -14.75
N LYS A 174 11.00 -15.19 -15.44
CA LYS A 174 9.56 -15.54 -15.40
C LYS A 174 9.02 -15.57 -13.96
N ALA A 175 9.51 -14.68 -13.13
CA ALA A 175 9.07 -14.50 -11.76
C ALA A 175 8.02 -13.39 -11.69
N TRP A 176 7.14 -13.46 -10.73
CA TRP A 176 6.26 -12.35 -10.39
C TRP A 176 7.00 -11.32 -9.55
N LEU A 177 6.62 -10.06 -9.72
CA LEU A 177 7.08 -8.94 -8.92
C LEU A 177 5.93 -8.38 -8.09
N ALA A 178 6.11 -8.32 -6.77
CA ALA A 178 5.23 -7.56 -5.88
C ALA A 178 5.99 -6.38 -5.29
N VAL A 179 5.36 -5.21 -5.33
CA VAL A 179 5.92 -3.97 -4.77
C VAL A 179 5.02 -3.45 -3.67
N ASP A 180 5.56 -3.31 -2.46
CA ASP A 180 4.92 -2.54 -1.38
C ASP A 180 5.29 -1.07 -1.54
N ASP A 181 4.35 -0.27 -2.01
CA ASP A 181 4.56 1.15 -2.27
C ASP A 181 3.92 2.06 -1.21
N ALA A 182 3.88 1.57 0.03
CA ALA A 182 3.28 2.29 1.15
C ALA A 182 3.86 3.69 1.38
N HIS A 183 5.12 3.93 1.04
CA HIS A 183 5.80 5.20 1.19
C HIS A 183 5.90 6.03 -0.10
N GLY A 184 5.70 5.43 -1.27
CA GLY A 184 5.77 6.10 -2.57
C GLY A 184 4.41 6.58 -3.07
N ILE A 185 3.35 5.80 -2.83
CA ILE A 185 2.00 6.11 -3.30
C ILE A 185 1.52 7.48 -2.79
N GLY A 186 0.92 8.28 -3.68
CA GLY A 186 0.50 9.64 -3.41
C GLY A 186 1.63 10.68 -3.39
N VAL A 187 2.91 10.25 -3.32
CA VAL A 187 4.08 11.13 -3.15
C VAL A 187 4.93 11.19 -4.41
N LEU A 188 5.21 10.05 -5.01
CA LEU A 188 6.05 9.90 -6.19
C LEU A 188 5.20 9.73 -7.45
N GLY A 189 5.85 9.92 -8.59
CA GLY A 189 5.17 9.87 -9.89
C GLY A 189 4.50 11.19 -10.27
N GLU A 190 4.16 11.33 -11.53
CA GLU A 190 3.57 12.56 -12.07
C GLU A 190 2.09 12.71 -11.66
N SER A 191 1.38 11.59 -11.60
CA SER A 191 -0.01 11.52 -11.14
C SER A 191 -0.13 11.15 -9.65
N GLY A 192 1.00 10.96 -8.94
CA GLY A 192 1.03 10.43 -7.59
C GLY A 192 0.90 8.90 -7.53
N GLY A 193 1.00 8.22 -8.65
CA GLY A 193 0.90 6.76 -8.76
C GLY A 193 2.07 5.98 -8.14
N GLY A 194 2.95 6.67 -7.43
CA GLY A 194 3.97 6.06 -6.58
C GLY A 194 5.29 5.76 -7.30
N SER A 195 6.09 4.91 -6.66
CA SER A 195 7.42 4.52 -7.14
C SER A 195 7.37 3.74 -8.46
N CYS A 196 6.31 2.96 -8.64
CA CYS A 196 6.09 2.20 -9.87
C CYS A 196 5.82 3.11 -11.08
N GLU A 197 5.00 4.16 -10.90
CA GLU A 197 4.80 5.18 -11.93
C GLU A 197 6.11 5.91 -12.23
N LEU A 198 6.83 6.36 -11.19
CA LEU A 198 8.11 7.05 -11.33
C LEU A 198 9.14 6.21 -12.11
N ALA A 199 9.18 4.91 -11.84
CA ALA A 199 10.07 3.98 -12.52
C ALA A 199 9.55 3.52 -13.88
N ASN A 200 8.30 3.84 -14.26
CA ASN A 200 7.61 3.28 -15.42
C ASN A 200 7.63 1.74 -15.43
N VAL A 201 7.29 1.14 -14.30
CA VAL A 201 7.21 -0.30 -14.09
C VAL A 201 5.79 -0.65 -13.66
N LYS A 202 5.22 -1.69 -14.26
CA LYS A 202 3.96 -2.29 -13.82
C LYS A 202 4.27 -3.67 -13.23
N PRO A 203 4.26 -3.81 -11.89
CA PRO A 203 4.43 -5.12 -11.26
C PRO A 203 3.16 -5.96 -11.43
N GLU A 204 3.26 -7.27 -11.23
CA GLU A 204 2.09 -8.15 -11.16
C GLU A 204 1.20 -7.79 -9.97
N ILE A 205 1.82 -7.33 -8.88
CA ILE A 205 1.12 -6.99 -7.64
C ILE A 205 1.68 -5.68 -7.07
N LEU A 206 0.77 -4.76 -6.75
CA LEU A 206 1.09 -3.51 -6.08
C LEU A 206 0.32 -3.44 -4.76
N VAL A 207 1.02 -3.23 -3.65
CA VAL A 207 0.42 -2.96 -2.35
C VAL A 207 0.50 -1.47 -2.04
N VAL A 208 -0.63 -0.87 -1.70
CA VAL A 208 -0.73 0.55 -1.33
C VAL A 208 -1.40 0.69 0.03
N THR A 209 -1.08 1.74 0.78
CA THR A 209 -1.70 2.02 2.09
C THR A 209 -2.27 3.43 2.15
N PHE A 210 -3.36 3.56 2.88
CA PHE A 210 -4.02 4.85 3.08
C PHE A 210 -3.61 5.53 4.40
N GLY A 211 -2.82 4.84 5.22
CA GLY A 211 -2.43 5.31 6.55
C GLY A 211 -1.24 6.27 6.58
N LYS A 212 -0.68 6.63 5.42
CA LYS A 212 0.48 7.51 5.33
C LYS A 212 0.14 8.77 4.54
N ALA A 213 0.50 8.85 3.27
CA ALA A 213 0.26 10.04 2.44
C ALA A 213 -1.20 10.51 2.45
N PHE A 214 -2.16 9.61 2.54
CA PHE A 214 -3.58 9.93 2.49
C PHE A 214 -4.20 10.27 3.86
N GLY A 215 -3.44 10.17 4.96
CA GLY A 215 -3.90 10.55 6.29
C GLY A 215 -5.07 9.73 6.87
N MET A 216 -5.32 8.54 6.30
CA MET A 216 -6.44 7.66 6.65
C MET A 216 -5.94 6.35 7.28
N SER A 217 -6.69 5.27 7.13
CA SER A 217 -6.25 3.91 7.45
C SER A 217 -6.76 2.92 6.42
N GLY A 218 -6.13 1.73 6.36
CA GLY A 218 -6.44 0.72 5.37
C GLY A 218 -5.34 0.58 4.33
N ALA A 219 -5.56 -0.38 3.43
CA ALA A 219 -4.66 -0.70 2.34
C ALA A 219 -5.42 -1.36 1.19
N ALA A 220 -4.76 -1.50 0.05
CA ALA A 220 -5.25 -2.30 -1.06
C ALA A 220 -4.11 -3.11 -1.68
N ILE A 221 -4.45 -4.29 -2.19
CA ILE A 221 -3.66 -5.04 -3.16
C ILE A 221 -4.28 -4.80 -4.52
N LEU A 222 -3.45 -4.38 -5.48
CA LEU A 222 -3.83 -4.21 -6.88
C LEU A 222 -3.13 -5.28 -7.72
N CYS A 223 -3.88 -5.90 -8.62
CA CYS A 223 -3.40 -7.00 -9.46
C CYS A 223 -4.29 -7.16 -10.71
N ASP A 224 -4.03 -8.19 -11.52
CA ASP A 224 -4.95 -8.59 -12.57
C ASP A 224 -6.22 -9.27 -12.01
N GLN A 225 -7.22 -9.49 -12.87
CA GLN A 225 -8.49 -10.10 -12.48
C GLN A 225 -8.30 -11.51 -11.91
N ALA A 226 -7.49 -12.34 -12.56
CA ALA A 226 -7.29 -13.73 -12.16
C ALA A 226 -6.63 -13.84 -10.78
N THR A 227 -5.63 -13.01 -10.51
CA THR A 227 -4.97 -12.93 -9.20
C THR A 227 -5.93 -12.38 -8.14
N GLY A 228 -6.75 -11.38 -8.48
CA GLY A 228 -7.76 -10.82 -7.58
C GLY A 228 -8.79 -11.84 -7.13
N ASP A 229 -9.24 -12.69 -8.04
CA ASP A 229 -10.21 -13.75 -7.76
C ASP A 229 -9.67 -14.80 -6.76
N PHE A 230 -8.35 -14.97 -6.68
CA PHE A 230 -7.71 -15.78 -5.63
C PHE A 230 -7.83 -15.17 -4.24
N PHE A 231 -7.84 -13.85 -4.14
CA PHE A 231 -7.98 -13.17 -2.85
C PHE A 231 -9.41 -13.20 -2.34
N ASP A 232 -10.43 -13.19 -3.19
CA ASP A 232 -11.83 -13.16 -2.80
C ASP A 232 -12.26 -14.36 -1.90
N PRO A 233 -11.99 -15.64 -2.25
CA PRO A 233 -12.35 -16.77 -1.40
C PRO A 233 -11.38 -17.01 -0.22
N VAL A 234 -10.11 -16.67 -0.36
CA VAL A 234 -9.06 -16.94 0.62
C VAL A 234 -8.92 -15.78 1.61
N CYS A 235 -9.30 -14.59 1.22
CA CYS A 235 -9.49 -13.44 2.10
C CYS A 235 -10.58 -13.64 3.16
N SER A 236 -11.27 -14.78 3.13
CA SER A 236 -12.18 -15.15 4.21
C SER A 236 -11.49 -15.31 5.57
N SER A 237 -10.19 -15.50 5.67
CA SER A 237 -9.51 -15.63 6.97
C SER A 237 -8.90 -14.33 7.50
N PRO A 238 -7.99 -13.59 6.80
CA PRO A 238 -7.45 -12.32 7.31
C PRO A 238 -8.30 -11.10 6.98
N CYS A 239 -9.08 -11.11 5.88
CA CYS A 239 -9.89 -9.97 5.46
C CYS A 239 -11.31 -9.98 6.02
N VAL A 240 -11.88 -11.15 6.22
CA VAL A 240 -13.28 -11.33 6.66
C VAL A 240 -13.52 -10.82 8.07
N PHE A 241 -12.52 -10.82 8.92
CA PHE A 241 -12.67 -10.33 10.29
C PHE A 241 -12.52 -8.83 10.45
N ASN A 242 -12.29 -8.11 9.35
CA ASN A 242 -12.16 -6.67 9.41
C ASN A 242 -13.49 -5.97 9.11
N SER A 243 -14.44 -6.11 10.04
CA SER A 243 -15.67 -5.33 10.07
C SER A 243 -15.42 -3.85 10.38
N ASN A 244 -14.18 -3.36 10.23
CA ASN A 244 -13.80 -2.02 10.65
C ASN A 244 -14.20 -0.95 9.63
N ALA A 245 -14.59 0.15 10.17
CA ALA A 245 -15.10 1.38 9.58
C ALA A 245 -14.28 2.03 8.45
N THR A 246 -13.19 1.45 8.03
CA THR A 246 -12.17 2.09 7.22
C THR A 246 -12.70 2.59 5.88
N CYS A 247 -13.71 1.92 5.32
CA CYS A 247 -14.24 2.28 4.01
C CYS A 247 -15.44 3.24 4.06
N ALA A 248 -16.08 3.43 5.22
CA ALA A 248 -17.24 4.29 5.33
C ALA A 248 -16.94 5.77 5.06
N GLY A 249 -15.69 6.19 5.26
CA GLY A 249 -15.24 7.56 5.02
C GLY A 249 -14.61 7.81 3.65
N LEU A 250 -14.30 6.76 2.91
CA LEU A 250 -13.69 6.88 1.60
C LEU A 250 -14.77 7.06 0.51
N ARG A 251 -15.37 8.24 0.43
CA ARG A 251 -16.04 8.67 -0.80
C ARG A 251 -14.98 9.14 -1.78
N VAL A 252 -14.81 8.38 -2.82
CA VAL A 252 -13.82 8.60 -3.87
C VAL A 252 -14.03 9.92 -4.62
N ASP A 253 -15.28 10.35 -4.74
CA ASP A 253 -15.71 11.60 -5.35
C ASP A 253 -15.35 12.86 -4.52
N THR A 254 -14.96 12.69 -3.25
CA THR A 254 -14.57 13.78 -2.36
C THR A 254 -13.20 13.58 -1.70
N CYS A 255 -12.67 12.38 -1.68
CA CYS A 255 -11.28 12.12 -1.29
C CYS A 255 -10.39 12.46 -2.48
N GLY A 256 -9.44 13.32 -2.25
CA GLY A 256 -8.50 13.88 -3.20
C GLY A 256 -7.62 12.91 -4.02
N PHE A 257 -8.08 11.68 -4.23
CA PHE A 257 -7.50 10.80 -5.25
C PHE A 257 -7.60 11.45 -6.64
N TYR A 258 -8.69 12.17 -6.91
CA TYR A 258 -8.82 12.99 -8.13
C TYR A 258 -8.04 14.30 -8.04
N ASP A 259 -7.72 14.77 -6.83
CA ASP A 259 -7.05 16.06 -6.60
C ASP A 259 -5.59 15.92 -6.18
N SER A 260 -5.04 14.71 -6.22
CA SER A 260 -3.58 14.51 -6.11
C SER A 260 -2.83 15.31 -7.18
N ARG A 261 -3.42 15.50 -8.36
CA ARG A 261 -2.94 16.43 -9.38
C ARG A 261 -2.94 17.89 -8.91
N ALA A 262 -3.95 18.32 -8.16
CA ALA A 262 -4.03 19.68 -7.63
C ALA A 262 -3.06 19.88 -6.46
N VAL A 263 -2.89 18.89 -5.58
CA VAL A 263 -1.92 18.94 -4.48
C VAL A 263 -0.47 18.91 -5.02
N LEU A 264 -0.20 18.11 -6.05
CA LEU A 264 1.08 18.11 -6.74
C LEU A 264 1.32 19.40 -7.56
N ALA A 265 0.26 19.98 -8.13
CA ALA A 265 0.35 21.26 -8.85
C ALA A 265 0.64 22.44 -7.90
N THR A 266 0.06 22.46 -6.70
CA THR A 266 0.35 23.48 -5.69
C THR A 266 1.76 23.36 -5.12
N ARG A 267 2.33 22.14 -5.01
CA ARG A 267 3.75 21.96 -4.65
C ARG A 267 4.71 22.43 -5.73
N LYS A 268 4.39 22.20 -7.03
CA LYS A 268 5.20 22.75 -8.14
C LYS A 268 5.18 24.28 -8.17
N ALA A 269 4.07 24.92 -7.78
CA ALA A 269 3.95 26.38 -7.70
C ALA A 269 4.59 26.99 -6.44
N GLY A 270 4.69 26.26 -5.34
CA GLY A 270 5.30 26.71 -4.07
C GLY A 270 6.78 26.46 -3.95
N GLY A 271 7.39 25.67 -4.84
CA GLY A 271 8.81 25.34 -4.85
C GLY A 271 9.71 26.33 -5.59
N ALA A 272 9.17 27.45 -6.10
CA ALA A 272 9.89 28.50 -6.77
C ALA A 272 9.87 29.81 -5.96
N LYS A 273 10.35 29.75 -4.72
CA LYS A 273 10.77 30.92 -3.93
C LYS A 273 11.90 30.53 -2.99
#